data_4847fbf53f9c3ba2044bf7a7499f0426
#
_entry.id   4847fbf53f9c3ba2044bf7a7499f0426
#
_cell.length_a   1.000
_cell.length_b   1.000
_cell.length_c   1.000
_cell.angle_alpha   90.00
_cell.angle_beta   90.00
_cell.angle_gamma   90.00
#
_symmetry.space_group_name_H-M   'P 1'
#
loop_
_entity.id
_entity.type
_entity.pdbx_description
1 polymer ?
#
loop_
_entity_poly.entity_id
_entity_poly.type
_entity_poly.pdbx_seq_one_letter_code
_entity_poly.pdbx_strand_id
1 'polypeptide(L)'
;MLLTDRIEATHNRGWFFLTQEGMLMKNLELKYLKSLANQFPTIAAASTEIINLQAILNLPKGTEHFLTDIHREYEQFNHVLKNGSGSVRRKIDEEFGNTLSNRDKKSLATLIYYPVEKLEIVMQEEENINDWYKITLHRLVQITKRVSSKYTRSKVRKALPKDFP
;
A
#
# COMPACT_ATOMS: atom_id res chain seq x y z
N MET A 1 -26.34 -50.77 -16.72
CA MET A 1 -27.15 -49.71 -17.28
C MET A 1 -27.74 -48.78 -16.19
N LEU A 2 -27.05 -48.54 -15.07
CA LEU A 2 -27.54 -47.70 -13.95
C LEU A 2 -26.47 -46.75 -13.37
N LEU A 3 -25.24 -46.75 -13.89
CA LEU A 3 -24.16 -45.87 -13.43
C LEU A 3 -23.91 -44.66 -14.36
N THR A 4 -24.24 -44.77 -15.64
CA THR A 4 -24.11 -43.71 -16.63
C THR A 4 -25.16 -42.62 -16.45
N ASP A 5 -26.40 -42.97 -16.11
CA ASP A 5 -27.48 -41.99 -15.90
C ASP A 5 -27.28 -41.13 -14.64
N ARG A 6 -26.53 -41.62 -13.65
CA ARG A 6 -26.23 -40.87 -12.43
C ARG A 6 -25.11 -39.83 -12.63
N ILE A 7 -24.19 -40.11 -13.53
CA ILE A 7 -23.08 -39.18 -13.85
C ILE A 7 -23.58 -38.05 -14.74
N GLU A 8 -24.45 -38.31 -15.71
CA GLU A 8 -25.07 -37.27 -16.53
C GLU A 8 -25.98 -36.34 -15.73
N ALA A 9 -26.76 -36.87 -14.77
CA ALA A 9 -27.64 -36.06 -13.94
C ALA A 9 -26.86 -35.11 -12.98
N THR A 10 -25.70 -35.54 -12.48
CA THR A 10 -24.86 -34.69 -11.63
C THR A 10 -24.08 -33.64 -12.43
N HIS A 11 -23.65 -33.98 -13.64
CA HIS A 11 -22.96 -33.04 -14.53
C HIS A 11 -23.93 -31.93 -15.02
N ASN A 12 -25.17 -32.30 -15.37
CA ASN A 12 -26.18 -31.35 -15.84
C ASN A 12 -26.65 -30.39 -14.73
N ARG A 13 -26.72 -30.85 -13.47
CA ARG A 13 -27.02 -29.97 -12.32
C ARG A 13 -25.91 -28.98 -12.02
N GLY A 14 -24.64 -29.38 -12.12
CA GLY A 14 -23.49 -28.50 -11.91
C GLY A 14 -23.45 -27.37 -12.94
N TRP A 15 -23.69 -27.66 -14.21
CA TRP A 15 -23.75 -26.65 -15.26
C TRP A 15 -24.95 -25.70 -15.11
N PHE A 16 -26.08 -26.20 -14.66
CA PHE A 16 -27.27 -25.38 -14.42
C PHE A 16 -27.04 -24.39 -13.27
N PHE A 17 -26.37 -24.78 -12.18
CA PHE A 17 -26.02 -23.88 -11.09
C PHE A 17 -25.01 -22.83 -11.52
N LEU A 18 -23.94 -23.21 -12.24
CA LEU A 18 -22.95 -22.28 -12.76
C LEU A 18 -23.53 -21.23 -13.72
N THR A 19 -24.50 -21.63 -14.56
CA THR A 19 -25.19 -20.70 -15.46
C THR A 19 -26.16 -19.80 -14.72
N GLN A 20 -26.81 -20.28 -13.66
CA GLN A 20 -27.72 -19.49 -12.84
C GLN A 20 -26.98 -18.46 -11.98
N GLU A 21 -25.86 -18.82 -11.39
CA GLU A 21 -24.95 -17.86 -10.68
C GLU A 21 -24.39 -16.82 -11.65
N GLY A 22 -23.93 -17.22 -12.82
CA GLY A 22 -23.44 -16.29 -13.84
C GLY A 22 -24.53 -15.33 -14.33
N MET A 23 -25.77 -15.77 -14.42
CA MET A 23 -26.89 -14.93 -14.79
C MET A 23 -27.33 -13.99 -13.67
N LEU A 24 -27.22 -14.44 -12.41
CA LEU A 24 -27.46 -13.61 -11.22
C LEU A 24 -26.42 -12.51 -11.09
N MET A 25 -25.13 -12.83 -11.29
CA MET A 25 -24.03 -11.86 -11.27
C MET A 25 -24.20 -10.80 -12.36
N LYS A 26 -24.51 -11.19 -13.60
CA LYS A 26 -24.80 -10.24 -14.69
C LYS A 26 -25.99 -9.33 -14.38
N ASN A 27 -27.04 -9.84 -13.75
CA ASN A 27 -28.18 -9.04 -13.33
C ASN A 27 -27.82 -8.02 -12.23
N LEU A 28 -26.95 -8.39 -11.29
CA LEU A 28 -26.44 -7.49 -10.26
C LEU A 28 -25.57 -6.38 -10.86
N GLU A 29 -24.66 -6.74 -11.75
CA GLU A 29 -23.83 -5.77 -12.48
C GLU A 29 -24.68 -4.79 -13.29
N LEU A 30 -25.70 -5.30 -14.00
CA LEU A 30 -26.59 -4.45 -14.78
C LEU A 30 -27.42 -3.49 -13.90
N LYS A 31 -27.91 -3.95 -12.74
CA LYS A 31 -28.58 -3.08 -11.77
C LYS A 31 -27.64 -2.00 -11.23
N TYR A 32 -26.40 -2.38 -10.91
CA TYR A 32 -25.39 -1.45 -10.46
C TYR A 32 -25.05 -0.40 -11.51
N LEU A 33 -24.80 -0.82 -12.75
CA LEU A 33 -24.54 0.09 -13.87
C LEU A 33 -25.73 1.03 -14.15
N LYS A 34 -26.95 0.56 -14.06
CA LYS A 34 -28.15 1.41 -14.17
C LYS A 34 -28.23 2.45 -13.04
N SER A 35 -27.87 2.06 -11.83
CA SER A 35 -27.80 3.00 -10.69
C SER A 35 -26.75 4.07 -10.91
N LEU A 36 -25.55 3.70 -11.40
CA LEU A 36 -24.51 4.65 -11.77
C LEU A 36 -24.95 5.59 -12.91
N ALA A 37 -25.60 5.04 -13.93
CA ALA A 37 -26.09 5.84 -15.06
C ALA A 37 -27.13 6.88 -14.63
N ASN A 38 -27.94 6.58 -13.61
CA ASN A 38 -28.88 7.54 -13.04
C ASN A 38 -28.16 8.66 -12.25
N GLN A 39 -27.05 8.35 -11.57
CA GLN A 39 -26.24 9.32 -10.84
C GLN A 39 -25.39 10.18 -11.79
N PHE A 40 -24.84 9.55 -12.83
CA PHE A 40 -23.95 10.18 -13.81
C PHE A 40 -24.51 10.03 -15.23
N PRO A 41 -25.55 10.80 -15.58
CA PRO A 41 -26.30 10.59 -16.82
C PRO A 41 -25.53 10.98 -18.10
N THR A 42 -24.38 11.64 -17.95
CA THR A 42 -23.53 12.03 -19.09
C THR A 42 -22.08 11.60 -18.89
N ILE A 43 -21.37 11.42 -20.00
CA ILE A 43 -19.92 11.10 -19.97
C ILE A 43 -19.17 12.21 -19.23
N ALA A 44 -19.53 13.47 -19.43
CA ALA A 44 -18.90 14.61 -18.74
C ALA A 44 -19.09 14.51 -17.21
N ALA A 45 -20.29 14.20 -16.73
CA ALA A 45 -20.57 14.03 -15.30
C ALA A 45 -19.75 12.86 -14.70
N ALA A 46 -19.73 11.73 -15.38
CA ALA A 46 -18.94 10.56 -14.95
C ALA A 46 -17.42 10.89 -14.94
N SER A 47 -16.91 11.55 -15.96
CA SER A 47 -15.50 11.94 -16.03
C SER A 47 -15.12 12.92 -14.92
N THR A 48 -15.97 13.89 -14.61
CA THR A 48 -15.75 14.84 -13.51
C THR A 48 -15.66 14.10 -12.18
N GLU A 49 -16.57 13.17 -11.93
CA GLU A 49 -16.54 12.39 -10.67
C GLU A 49 -15.29 11.49 -10.58
N ILE A 50 -14.87 10.85 -11.67
CA ILE A 50 -13.62 10.08 -11.72
C ILE A 50 -12.43 10.96 -11.36
N ILE A 51 -12.34 12.17 -11.91
CA ILE A 51 -11.26 13.12 -11.60
C ILE A 51 -11.31 13.54 -10.12
N ASN A 52 -12.50 13.82 -9.58
CA ASN A 52 -12.68 14.16 -8.16
C ASN A 52 -12.23 13.02 -7.25
N LEU A 53 -12.65 11.80 -7.53
CA LEU A 53 -12.26 10.63 -6.77
C LEU A 53 -10.76 10.34 -6.86
N GLN A 54 -10.16 10.51 -8.03
CA GLN A 54 -8.70 10.41 -8.19
C GLN A 54 -7.96 11.49 -7.38
N ALA A 55 -8.48 12.71 -7.37
CA ALA A 55 -7.91 13.78 -6.54
C ALA A 55 -7.99 13.43 -5.04
N ILE A 56 -9.13 12.92 -4.57
CA ILE A 56 -9.33 12.48 -3.18
C ILE A 56 -8.36 11.35 -2.81
N LEU A 57 -8.21 10.35 -3.68
CA LEU A 57 -7.26 9.23 -3.47
C LEU A 57 -5.80 9.70 -3.38
N ASN A 58 -5.47 10.81 -4.01
CA ASN A 58 -4.13 11.41 -3.98
C ASN A 58 -3.92 12.43 -2.87
N LEU A 59 -4.96 12.79 -2.11
CA LEU A 59 -4.80 13.67 -0.96
C LEU A 59 -3.86 13.05 0.09
N PRO A 60 -2.89 13.82 0.61
CA PRO A 60 -2.05 13.36 1.71
C PRO A 60 -2.90 13.26 2.97
N LYS A 61 -3.30 12.05 3.30
CA LYS A 61 -4.08 11.76 4.51
C LYS A 61 -3.21 10.97 5.47
N GLY A 62 -3.21 11.37 6.74
CA GLY A 62 -2.60 10.60 7.82
C GLY A 62 -3.30 9.27 8.05
N THR A 63 -2.58 8.30 8.59
CA THR A 63 -3.16 7.04 9.04
C THR A 63 -3.56 7.19 10.50
N GLU A 64 -4.79 6.84 10.82
CA GLU A 64 -5.30 6.80 12.19
C GLU A 64 -5.19 5.36 12.71
N HIS A 65 -4.61 5.20 13.90
CA HIS A 65 -4.43 3.90 14.56
C HIS A 65 -5.20 3.89 15.87
N PHE A 66 -6.02 2.88 16.07
CA PHE A 66 -6.76 2.65 17.29
C PHE A 66 -6.09 1.52 18.08
N LEU A 67 -5.63 1.83 19.29
CA LEU A 67 -4.96 0.89 20.18
C LEU A 67 -5.80 0.80 21.47
N THR A 68 -6.21 -0.39 21.85
CA THR A 68 -7.12 -0.58 22.98
C THR A 68 -6.41 -0.98 24.27
N ASP A 69 -5.26 -1.65 24.15
CA ASP A 69 -4.61 -2.26 25.31
C ASP A 69 -3.09 -2.22 25.18
N ILE A 70 -2.44 -1.49 26.08
CA ILE A 70 -0.98 -1.25 25.99
C ILE A 70 -0.21 -2.08 27.04
N HIS A 71 -0.86 -2.56 28.10
CA HIS A 71 -0.31 -3.42 29.17
C HIS A 71 1.07 -3.03 29.72
N ARG A 72 1.42 -1.73 29.69
CA ARG A 72 2.75 -1.19 30.06
C ARG A 72 3.90 -1.63 29.16
N GLU A 73 3.63 -2.16 27.99
CA GLU A 73 4.61 -2.61 27.00
C GLU A 73 5.08 -1.43 26.13
N TYR A 74 5.95 -0.58 26.69
CA TYR A 74 6.42 0.65 26.03
C TYR A 74 7.09 0.37 24.68
N GLU A 75 7.98 -0.62 24.62
CA GLU A 75 8.73 -0.91 23.39
C GLU A 75 7.83 -1.40 22.26
N GLN A 76 6.88 -2.27 22.57
CA GLN A 76 5.90 -2.75 21.59
C GLN A 76 4.99 -1.61 21.13
N PHE A 77 4.52 -0.78 22.04
CA PHE A 77 3.72 0.39 21.71
C PHE A 77 4.48 1.38 20.82
N ASN A 78 5.73 1.70 21.16
CA ASN A 78 6.59 2.56 20.37
C ASN A 78 6.88 1.98 18.98
N HIS A 79 7.07 0.66 18.89
CA HIS A 79 7.20 -0.04 17.62
C HIS A 79 5.95 0.13 16.74
N VAL A 80 4.76 -0.04 17.31
CA VAL A 80 3.48 0.17 16.59
C VAL A 80 3.34 1.62 16.14
N LEU A 81 3.67 2.61 16.99
CA LEU A 81 3.64 4.03 16.62
C LEU A 81 4.56 4.33 15.42
N LYS A 82 5.76 3.74 15.40
CA LYS A 82 6.72 3.93 14.31
C LYS A 82 6.30 3.21 13.03
N ASN A 83 5.80 1.99 13.12
CA ASN A 83 5.59 1.08 11.99
C ASN A 83 4.12 0.88 11.58
N GLY A 84 3.17 1.28 12.41
CA GLY A 84 1.76 0.86 12.30
C GLY A 84 1.12 1.11 10.93
N SER A 85 1.51 2.18 10.23
CA SER A 85 0.96 2.47 8.90
C SER A 85 1.50 1.57 7.78
N GLY A 86 2.66 0.93 7.97
CA GLY A 86 3.38 0.22 6.91
C GLY A 86 3.75 1.10 5.70
N SER A 87 3.59 2.42 5.81
CA SER A 87 3.71 3.35 4.69
C SER A 87 5.12 3.42 4.13
N VAL A 88 6.14 3.40 5.00
CA VAL A 88 7.56 3.41 4.57
C VAL A 88 7.87 2.17 3.74
N ARG A 89 7.49 0.99 4.23
CA ARG A 89 7.73 -0.26 3.50
C ARG A 89 7.06 -0.25 2.13
N ARG A 90 5.81 0.17 2.05
CA ARG A 90 5.10 0.31 0.78
C ARG A 90 5.80 1.30 -0.16
N LYS A 91 6.30 2.43 0.34
CA LYS A 91 7.02 3.41 -0.48
C LYS A 91 8.36 2.89 -0.99
N ILE A 92 9.06 2.10 -0.19
CA ILE A 92 10.28 1.41 -0.61
C ILE A 92 9.95 0.40 -1.73
N ASP A 93 8.88 -0.37 -1.58
CA ASP A 93 8.45 -1.32 -2.60
C ASP A 93 7.99 -0.63 -3.90
N GLU A 94 7.27 0.49 -3.81
CA GLU A 94 6.86 1.30 -4.95
C GLU A 94 8.05 1.93 -5.70
N GLU A 95 9.09 2.38 -4.98
CA GLU A 95 10.24 3.06 -5.58
C GLU A 95 11.22 2.08 -6.22
N PHE A 96 11.53 1.00 -5.52
CA PHE A 96 12.60 0.10 -5.93
C PHE A 96 12.11 -1.17 -6.64
N GLY A 97 10.83 -1.54 -6.53
CA GLY A 97 10.26 -2.70 -7.22
C GLY A 97 11.18 -3.93 -7.10
N ASN A 98 11.63 -4.44 -8.24
CA ASN A 98 12.53 -5.60 -8.32
C ASN A 98 14.02 -5.23 -8.35
N THR A 99 14.38 -3.94 -8.28
CA THR A 99 15.78 -3.49 -8.34
C THR A 99 16.53 -3.72 -7.04
N LEU A 100 15.81 -3.82 -5.92
CA LEU A 100 16.38 -4.16 -4.62
C LEU A 100 15.86 -5.51 -4.13
N SER A 101 16.75 -6.27 -3.49
CA SER A 101 16.37 -7.51 -2.82
C SER A 101 15.40 -7.24 -1.65
N ASN A 102 14.59 -8.22 -1.30
CA ASN A 102 13.71 -8.11 -0.13
C ASN A 102 14.49 -7.89 1.18
N ARG A 103 15.72 -8.40 1.27
CA ARG A 103 16.63 -8.19 2.40
C ARG A 103 17.04 -6.71 2.50
N ASP A 104 17.47 -6.11 1.37
CA ASP A 104 17.88 -4.71 1.34
C ASP A 104 16.73 -3.76 1.64
N LYS A 105 15.55 -4.05 1.10
CA LYS A 105 14.34 -3.28 1.39
C LYS A 105 13.98 -3.31 2.88
N LYS A 106 14.07 -4.49 3.52
CA LYS A 106 13.87 -4.63 4.97
C LYS A 106 14.91 -3.85 5.74
N SER A 107 16.19 -3.97 5.35
CA SER A 107 17.30 -3.24 5.98
C SER A 107 17.11 -1.73 5.88
N LEU A 108 16.71 -1.23 4.71
CA LEU A 108 16.42 0.19 4.49
C LEU A 108 15.22 0.67 5.34
N ALA A 109 14.16 -0.11 5.43
CA ALA A 109 13.03 0.20 6.29
C ALA A 109 13.42 0.24 7.77
N THR A 110 14.22 -0.75 8.22
CA THR A 110 14.74 -0.77 9.59
C THR A 110 15.60 0.45 9.89
N LEU A 111 16.45 0.86 8.97
CA LEU A 111 17.27 2.07 9.12
C LEU A 111 16.40 3.34 9.27
N ILE A 112 15.30 3.45 8.51
CA ILE A 112 14.41 4.62 8.61
C ILE A 112 13.67 4.65 9.95
N TYR A 113 13.26 3.50 10.47
CA TYR A 113 12.52 3.42 11.73
C TYR A 113 13.41 3.44 12.97
N TYR A 114 14.61 2.86 12.88
CA TYR A 114 15.56 2.64 13.97
C TYR A 114 16.98 3.01 13.50
N PRO A 115 17.24 4.31 13.24
CA PRO A 115 18.50 4.72 12.62
C PRO A 115 19.72 4.47 13.50
N VAL A 116 19.63 4.72 14.80
CA VAL A 116 20.75 4.56 15.74
C VAL A 116 21.13 3.10 15.86
N GLU A 117 20.16 2.26 16.21
CA GLU A 117 20.36 0.83 16.43
C GLU A 117 20.85 0.12 15.16
N LYS A 118 20.30 0.52 14.00
CA LYS A 118 20.73 -0.07 12.73
C LYS A 118 22.13 0.37 12.32
N LEU A 119 22.50 1.63 12.58
CA LEU A 119 23.86 2.11 12.30
C LEU A 119 24.91 1.41 13.15
N GLU A 120 24.66 1.19 14.45
CA GLU A 120 25.57 0.46 15.33
C GLU A 120 25.87 -0.95 14.79
N ILE A 121 24.85 -1.65 14.31
CA ILE A 121 25.02 -2.99 13.71
C ILE A 121 25.83 -2.90 12.41
N VAL A 122 25.51 -1.95 11.54
CA VAL A 122 26.18 -1.77 10.25
C VAL A 122 27.66 -1.42 10.43
N MET A 123 27.97 -0.57 11.41
CA MET A 123 29.37 -0.19 11.70
C MET A 123 30.24 -1.38 12.16
N GLN A 124 29.60 -2.45 12.66
CA GLN A 124 30.31 -3.67 13.07
C GLN A 124 30.41 -4.71 11.94
N GLU A 125 29.44 -4.71 11.00
CA GLU A 125 29.31 -5.73 9.96
C GLU A 125 29.94 -5.34 8.61
N GLU A 126 29.98 -4.02 8.30
CA GLU A 126 30.36 -3.54 6.96
C GLU A 126 31.87 -3.23 6.89
N GLU A 127 32.53 -3.89 5.95
CA GLU A 127 33.97 -3.66 5.70
C GLU A 127 34.24 -2.28 5.09
N ASN A 128 33.34 -1.81 4.18
CA ASN A 128 33.47 -0.51 3.53
C ASN A 128 32.30 0.41 3.87
N ILE A 129 32.37 0.99 5.06
CA ILE A 129 31.33 1.88 5.57
C ILE A 129 31.09 3.12 4.69
N ASN A 130 32.14 3.64 4.02
CA ASN A 130 32.00 4.82 3.17
C ASN A 130 31.15 4.56 1.93
N ASP A 131 31.31 3.42 1.30
CA ASP A 131 30.49 3.05 0.14
C ASP A 131 29.07 2.71 0.56
N TRP A 132 28.91 2.05 1.71
CA TRP A 132 27.60 1.82 2.29
C TRP A 132 26.86 3.14 2.54
N TYR A 133 27.50 4.16 3.11
CA TYR A 133 26.91 5.49 3.32
C TYR A 133 26.47 6.13 2.00
N LYS A 134 27.30 6.13 0.98
CA LYS A 134 26.97 6.72 -0.33
C LYS A 134 25.73 6.06 -0.95
N ILE A 135 25.72 4.73 -0.98
CA ILE A 135 24.60 3.95 -1.55
C ILE A 135 23.32 4.17 -0.73
N THR A 136 23.43 4.11 0.58
CA THR A 136 22.29 4.27 1.48
C THR A 136 21.73 5.68 1.43
N LEU A 137 22.58 6.71 1.42
CA LEU A 137 22.15 8.10 1.28
C LEU A 137 21.42 8.32 -0.05
N HIS A 138 21.94 7.78 -1.15
CA HIS A 138 21.27 7.85 -2.45
C HIS A 138 19.86 7.24 -2.38
N ARG A 139 19.72 6.05 -1.79
CA ARG A 139 18.43 5.37 -1.61
C ARG A 139 17.47 6.19 -0.73
N LEU A 140 17.96 6.77 0.37
CA LEU A 140 17.16 7.63 1.25
C LEU A 140 16.66 8.88 0.54
N VAL A 141 17.50 9.51 -0.30
CA VAL A 141 17.10 10.65 -1.14
C VAL A 141 15.99 10.26 -2.11
N GLN A 142 16.07 9.09 -2.76
CA GLN A 142 15.01 8.59 -3.65
C GLN A 142 13.69 8.40 -2.90
N ILE A 143 13.72 7.74 -1.73
CA ILE A 143 12.53 7.57 -0.90
C ILE A 143 11.96 8.92 -0.46
N THR A 144 12.82 9.85 -0.02
CA THR A 144 12.38 11.18 0.39
C THR A 144 11.68 11.92 -0.75
N LYS A 145 12.23 11.89 -1.96
CA LYS A 145 11.59 12.44 -3.17
C LYS A 145 10.21 11.79 -3.41
N ARG A 146 10.14 10.47 -3.32
CA ARG A 146 8.89 9.71 -3.53
C ARG A 146 7.84 10.07 -2.48
N VAL A 147 8.21 10.14 -1.21
CA VAL A 147 7.30 10.49 -0.12
C VAL A 147 6.85 11.94 -0.21
N SER A 148 7.77 12.86 -0.54
CA SER A 148 7.48 14.28 -0.59
C SER A 148 6.72 14.73 -1.84
N SER A 149 6.67 13.91 -2.90
CA SER A 149 6.06 14.27 -4.19
C SER A 149 4.59 14.70 -4.12
N LYS A 150 3.85 14.23 -3.12
CA LYS A 150 2.44 14.57 -2.88
C LYS A 150 2.23 15.85 -2.07
N TYR A 151 3.30 16.45 -1.56
CA TYR A 151 3.22 17.61 -0.68
C TYR A 151 3.70 18.88 -1.35
N THR A 152 3.13 20.00 -0.95
CA THR A 152 3.63 21.31 -1.37
C THR A 152 5.00 21.61 -0.73
N ARG A 153 5.81 22.46 -1.39
CA ARG A 153 7.10 22.90 -0.84
C ARG A 153 6.97 23.44 0.58
N SER A 154 5.91 24.22 0.86
CA SER A 154 5.65 24.77 2.18
C SER A 154 5.45 23.69 3.25
N LYS A 155 4.71 22.60 2.92
CA LYS A 155 4.52 21.47 3.86
C LYS A 155 5.81 20.71 4.10
N VAL A 156 6.58 20.43 3.05
CA VAL A 156 7.88 19.75 3.18
C VAL A 156 8.82 20.57 4.06
N ARG A 157 8.93 21.88 3.79
CA ARG A 157 9.78 22.79 4.57
C ARG A 157 9.42 22.83 6.05
N LYS A 158 8.13 22.80 6.39
CA LYS A 158 7.65 22.78 7.78
C LYS A 158 7.93 21.45 8.51
N ALA A 159 8.09 20.36 7.76
CA ALA A 159 8.39 19.04 8.32
C ALA A 159 9.89 18.80 8.53
N LEU A 160 10.75 19.62 7.93
CA LEU A 160 12.19 19.52 8.11
C LEU A 160 12.61 20.08 9.48
N PRO A 161 13.70 19.54 10.07
CA PRO A 161 14.28 20.12 11.27
C PRO A 161 14.62 21.59 11.09
N LYS A 162 14.53 22.39 12.15
CA LYS A 162 14.77 23.85 12.07
C LYS A 162 16.20 24.20 11.62
N ASP A 163 17.13 23.33 11.92
CA ASP A 163 18.57 23.48 11.61
C ASP A 163 18.92 22.95 10.19
N PHE A 164 17.93 22.53 9.44
CA PHE A 164 18.14 22.08 8.06
C PHE A 164 18.18 23.32 7.15
N PRO A 165 19.24 23.52 6.35
CA PRO A 165 19.41 24.69 5.49
C PRO A 165 18.39 24.84 4.37
#